data_c792918aaa969879d212e9132abe25de
#
_entry.id   c792918aaa969879d212e9132abe25de
#
_cell.length_a   1.000
_cell.length_b   1.000
_cell.length_c   1.000
_cell.angle_alpha   90.00
_cell.angle_beta   90.00
_cell.angle_gamma   90.00
#
_symmetry.space_group_name_H-M   'P 1'
#
loop_
_entity.id
_entity.type
_entity.pdbx_description
1 polymer ?
#
loop_
_entity_poly.entity_id
_entity_poly.type
_entity_poly.pdbx_seq_one_letter_code
_entity_poly.pdbx_strand_id
1 'polypeptide(L)'
;VDRPDLERRRAEKRARTRRRRRTWAVAAVALVAVGGVTATALVVTSADGPGDAPAPTASAPPAYRQPTTASPAPEPEPATTAVAAESPQRIRPPVPGPARVITEGPASAGRKVALTIDDGTCPSCVDRILDVLEATGGKATLFPNGVYGSSWEPQAKRIRALVQKGQVTLGNHTYSHGVSTQIGAAAFGADLQRNEEWIQKTFRLTGRPWFRPPYGDHNAAIDAAAGQRGYRKVIMWSGTVADSQPRSDGYILDAIDYWARPGAIILMHANYPATARVLPRIFRALEKRRLEPVTLAELLGGTGSS
;
A
#
# COMPACT_ATOMS: atom_id res chain seq x y z
N VAL A 1 32.74 27.84 18.06
CA VAL A 1 32.93 26.67 17.18
C VAL A 1 33.66 27.14 15.96
N ASP A 2 34.92 26.69 15.81
CA ASP A 2 35.79 27.14 14.73
C ASP A 2 35.22 26.83 13.33
N ARG A 3 35.27 27.82 12.44
CA ARG A 3 34.79 27.71 11.05
C ARG A 3 35.37 26.48 10.30
N PRO A 4 36.69 26.12 10.47
CA PRO A 4 37.25 24.92 9.85
C PRO A 4 36.64 23.61 10.30
N ASP A 5 36.21 23.47 11.58
CA ASP A 5 35.60 22.25 12.09
C ASP A 5 34.17 22.04 11.54
N LEU A 6 33.43 23.12 11.33
CA LEU A 6 32.11 23.08 10.68
C LEU A 6 32.20 22.71 9.20
N GLU A 7 33.20 23.18 8.48
CA GLU A 7 33.42 22.82 7.08
C GLU A 7 33.86 21.38 6.93
N ARG A 8 34.75 20.91 7.79
CA ARG A 8 35.17 19.49 7.85
C ARG A 8 33.98 18.56 8.12
N ARG A 9 33.16 18.85 9.11
CA ARG A 9 31.94 18.06 9.41
C ARG A 9 30.91 18.07 8.25
N ARG A 10 30.78 19.19 7.55
CA ARG A 10 29.96 19.29 6.34
C ARG A 10 30.53 18.46 5.18
N ALA A 11 31.84 18.46 5.00
CA ALA A 11 32.53 17.67 3.98
C ALA A 11 32.41 16.16 4.28
N GLU A 12 32.62 15.75 5.54
CA GLU A 12 32.43 14.35 5.99
C GLU A 12 30.98 13.88 5.80
N LYS A 13 30.00 14.72 6.14
CA LYS A 13 28.58 14.42 5.91
C LYS A 13 28.27 14.26 4.41
N ARG A 14 28.82 15.12 3.56
CA ARG A 14 28.67 15.03 2.09
C ARG A 14 29.34 13.79 1.51
N ALA A 15 30.55 13.44 1.99
CA ALA A 15 31.26 12.23 1.58
C ALA A 15 30.51 10.95 2.00
N ARG A 16 29.98 10.91 3.23
CA ARG A 16 29.14 9.80 3.73
C ARG A 16 27.87 9.65 2.91
N THR A 17 27.22 10.75 2.53
CA THR A 17 26.03 10.75 1.67
C THR A 17 26.37 10.25 0.26
N ARG A 18 27.50 10.68 -0.34
CA ARG A 18 27.97 10.20 -1.65
C ARG A 18 28.31 8.71 -1.64
N ARG A 19 28.96 8.22 -0.58
CA ARG A 19 29.30 6.78 -0.41
C ARG A 19 28.02 5.94 -0.28
N ARG A 20 27.04 6.38 0.52
CA ARG A 20 25.71 5.76 0.63
C ARG A 20 24.97 5.76 -0.72
N ARG A 21 25.03 6.87 -1.49
CA ARG A 21 24.43 6.95 -2.83
C ARG A 21 24.95 5.87 -3.78
N ARG A 22 26.25 5.61 -3.78
CA ARG A 22 26.86 4.56 -4.62
C ARG A 22 26.41 3.16 -4.19
N THR A 23 26.32 2.89 -2.90
CA THR A 23 25.84 1.61 -2.35
C THR A 23 24.37 1.36 -2.70
N TRP A 24 23.54 2.39 -2.64
CA TRP A 24 22.11 2.27 -2.99
C TRP A 24 21.88 2.10 -4.50
N ALA A 25 22.64 2.78 -5.34
CA ALA A 25 22.56 2.62 -6.80
C ALA A 25 22.94 1.19 -7.24
N VAL A 26 23.93 0.59 -6.62
CA VAL A 26 24.34 -0.81 -6.89
C VAL A 26 23.27 -1.79 -6.39
N ALA A 27 22.64 -1.54 -5.24
CA ALA A 27 21.57 -2.39 -4.72
C ALA A 27 20.30 -2.32 -5.60
N ALA A 28 19.96 -1.16 -6.15
CA ALA A 28 18.83 -1.00 -7.04
C ALA A 28 19.00 -1.74 -8.38
N VAL A 29 20.23 -1.76 -8.91
CA VAL A 29 20.56 -2.49 -10.15
C VAL A 29 20.63 -4.01 -9.91
N ALA A 30 21.11 -4.46 -8.74
CA ALA A 30 21.18 -5.89 -8.40
C ALA A 30 19.79 -6.54 -8.21
N LEU A 31 18.78 -5.79 -7.77
CA LEU A 31 17.40 -6.29 -7.60
C LEU A 31 16.70 -6.60 -8.93
N VAL A 32 17.14 -6.01 -10.04
CA VAL A 32 16.62 -6.31 -11.38
C VAL A 32 17.25 -7.58 -11.97
N ALA A 33 18.42 -8.00 -11.48
CA ALA A 33 19.22 -9.10 -12.08
C ALA A 33 19.02 -10.48 -11.40
N VAL A 34 18.38 -10.60 -10.23
CA VAL A 34 18.32 -11.85 -9.44
C VAL A 34 16.92 -12.54 -9.46
N GLY A 35 16.00 -12.10 -10.31
CA GLY A 35 14.67 -12.68 -10.49
C GLY A 35 14.58 -14.03 -11.21
N GLY A 36 15.63 -14.78 -11.35
CA GLY A 36 15.62 -16.04 -12.08
C GLY A 36 16.38 -17.15 -11.37
N VAL A 37 15.79 -17.87 -10.40
CA VAL A 37 16.09 -19.30 -10.11
C VAL A 37 15.02 -19.93 -9.20
N THR A 38 14.29 -20.89 -9.74
CA THR A 38 13.68 -22.14 -9.24
C THR A 38 13.01 -22.19 -7.86
N ALA A 39 11.70 -22.38 -7.89
CA ALA A 39 10.93 -22.95 -6.78
C ALA A 39 10.96 -24.49 -6.84
N THR A 40 11.62 -25.12 -5.89
CA THR A 40 11.50 -26.57 -5.63
C THR A 40 10.47 -26.78 -4.52
N ALA A 41 9.39 -27.47 -4.84
CA ALA A 41 8.35 -27.84 -3.89
C ALA A 41 8.83 -28.96 -2.98
N LEU A 42 8.80 -28.75 -1.68
CA LEU A 42 8.96 -29.80 -0.67
C LEU A 42 7.58 -30.15 -0.09
N VAL A 43 7.12 -31.36 -0.36
CA VAL A 43 5.94 -31.95 0.28
C VAL A 43 6.37 -32.54 1.63
N VAL A 44 5.77 -32.05 2.71
CA VAL A 44 5.90 -32.67 4.04
C VAL A 44 4.53 -33.18 4.46
N THR A 45 4.42 -34.48 4.59
CA THR A 45 3.29 -35.20 5.19
C THR A 45 3.43 -35.19 6.71
N SER A 46 2.37 -34.86 7.41
CA SER A 46 2.29 -34.99 8.87
C SER A 46 1.14 -35.90 9.30
N ALA A 47 1.45 -36.77 10.24
CA ALA A 47 0.54 -37.71 10.90
C ALA A 47 0.20 -37.25 12.33
N ASP A 48 -1.06 -37.47 12.66
CA ASP A 48 -1.73 -37.86 13.92
C ASP A 48 -1.51 -37.11 15.26
N GLY A 49 -2.59 -36.73 15.83
CA GLY A 49 -3.30 -36.39 17.01
C GLY A 49 -3.04 -37.23 18.29
N PRO A 50 -3.92 -37.37 19.33
CA PRO A 50 -5.05 -36.52 19.76
C PRO A 50 -4.94 -36.14 21.27
N GLY A 51 -5.89 -35.39 21.85
CA GLY A 51 -6.00 -35.22 23.31
C GLY A 51 -7.06 -34.21 23.79
N ASP A 52 -8.21 -34.74 24.19
CA ASP A 52 -9.30 -34.07 24.90
C ASP A 52 -8.93 -33.61 26.32
N ALA A 53 -9.44 -32.46 26.78
CA ALA A 53 -9.87 -32.25 28.17
C ALA A 53 -10.76 -30.99 28.30
N PRO A 54 -11.77 -30.99 29.20
CA PRO A 54 -12.92 -30.09 29.14
C PRO A 54 -12.77 -28.81 29.94
N ALA A 55 -13.60 -27.81 29.57
CA ALA A 55 -13.68 -26.49 30.19
C ALA A 55 -14.48 -26.50 31.50
N PRO A 56 -14.18 -25.58 32.44
CA PRO A 56 -15.07 -25.32 33.58
C PRO A 56 -16.05 -24.18 33.29
N THR A 57 -17.29 -24.41 33.67
CA THR A 57 -18.42 -23.48 33.69
C THR A 57 -18.23 -22.41 34.78
N ALA A 58 -18.43 -21.16 34.45
CA ALA A 58 -18.55 -20.04 35.41
C ALA A 58 -19.92 -19.39 35.34
N SER A 59 -20.53 -19.25 36.51
CA SER A 59 -21.86 -18.71 36.77
C SER A 59 -21.94 -17.21 36.58
N ALA A 60 -23.11 -16.73 36.12
CA ALA A 60 -23.44 -15.33 35.96
C ALA A 60 -23.88 -14.67 37.29
N PRO A 61 -23.55 -13.38 37.56
CA PRO A 61 -24.12 -12.61 38.65
C PRO A 61 -25.44 -11.92 38.27
N PRO A 62 -26.27 -11.52 39.26
CA PRO A 62 -27.64 -11.09 39.05
C PRO A 62 -27.79 -9.65 38.56
N ALA A 63 -28.90 -9.42 37.86
CA ALA A 63 -29.30 -8.16 37.25
C ALA A 63 -29.68 -7.09 38.29
N TYR A 64 -29.14 -5.86 38.11
CA TYR A 64 -29.55 -4.66 38.85
C TYR A 64 -30.61 -3.91 38.03
N ARG A 65 -31.78 -3.67 38.67
CA ARG A 65 -32.89 -2.85 38.10
C ARG A 65 -32.61 -1.37 38.44
N GLN A 66 -32.67 -0.52 37.42
CA GLN A 66 -32.75 0.94 37.59
C GLN A 66 -34.20 1.42 37.47
N PRO A 67 -34.61 2.46 38.24
CA PRO A 67 -35.94 3.04 38.12
C PRO A 67 -36.05 4.00 36.93
N THR A 68 -37.15 3.90 36.23
CA THR A 68 -37.59 4.74 35.12
C THR A 68 -38.05 6.11 35.60
N THR A 69 -37.43 7.19 35.10
CA THR A 69 -38.07 8.51 35.03
C THR A 69 -38.18 8.90 33.55
N ALA A 70 -39.37 8.96 33.05
CA ALA A 70 -39.68 9.42 31.70
C ALA A 70 -39.57 10.94 31.62
N SER A 71 -38.73 11.41 30.68
CA SER A 71 -38.71 12.81 30.21
C SER A 71 -39.30 12.83 28.80
N PRO A 72 -40.12 13.82 28.41
CA PRO A 72 -40.73 13.82 27.09
C PRO A 72 -39.71 14.00 25.97
N ALA A 73 -39.92 13.21 24.92
CA ALA A 73 -39.06 13.23 23.73
C ALA A 73 -39.21 14.58 22.98
N PRO A 74 -38.09 15.15 22.48
CA PRO A 74 -38.18 16.23 21.51
C PRO A 74 -38.64 15.69 20.16
N GLU A 75 -39.50 16.45 19.50
CA GLU A 75 -40.01 16.25 18.16
C GLU A 75 -38.88 16.07 17.15
N PRO A 76 -38.96 15.10 16.20
CA PRO A 76 -37.85 14.88 15.26
C PRO A 76 -37.79 16.04 14.25
N GLU A 77 -36.69 16.78 14.28
CA GLU A 77 -36.35 17.68 13.19
C GLU A 77 -36.26 16.89 11.86
N PRO A 78 -36.65 17.50 10.72
CA PRO A 78 -36.62 16.81 9.45
C PRO A 78 -35.17 16.41 9.13
N ALA A 79 -34.92 15.11 9.02
CA ALA A 79 -33.65 14.56 8.64
C ALA A 79 -33.23 15.13 7.27
N THR A 80 -32.33 16.11 7.29
CA THR A 80 -31.60 16.51 6.10
C THR A 80 -30.87 15.28 5.61
N THR A 81 -31.34 14.70 4.53
CA THR A 81 -30.71 13.55 3.87
C THR A 81 -29.32 14.01 3.42
N ALA A 82 -28.32 13.80 4.26
CA ALA A 82 -26.93 14.00 3.88
C ALA A 82 -26.67 13.05 2.71
N VAL A 83 -26.57 13.62 1.52
CA VAL A 83 -26.09 12.90 0.33
C VAL A 83 -24.72 12.36 0.71
N ALA A 84 -24.63 11.06 0.96
CA ALA A 84 -23.39 10.40 1.30
C ALA A 84 -22.37 10.72 0.19
N ALA A 85 -21.28 11.40 0.54
CA ALA A 85 -20.23 11.75 -0.41
C ALA A 85 -19.79 10.48 -1.14
N GLU A 86 -19.93 10.47 -2.46
CA GLU A 86 -19.57 9.29 -3.27
C GLU A 86 -18.10 8.93 -3.04
N SER A 87 -17.82 7.64 -2.81
CA SER A 87 -16.45 7.15 -2.66
C SER A 87 -15.63 7.50 -3.92
N PRO A 88 -14.42 8.05 -3.76
CA PRO A 88 -13.57 8.43 -4.88
C PRO A 88 -13.16 7.26 -5.79
N GLN A 89 -13.28 6.00 -5.31
CA GLN A 89 -13.01 4.77 -6.08
C GLN A 89 -14.26 3.90 -6.26
N ARG A 90 -15.37 4.53 -6.58
CA ARG A 90 -16.63 3.86 -6.92
C ARG A 90 -16.46 2.94 -8.12
N ILE A 91 -17.08 1.74 -8.06
CA ILE A 91 -17.12 0.80 -9.18
C ILE A 91 -17.88 1.43 -10.35
N ARG A 92 -17.22 1.51 -11.50
CA ARG A 92 -17.78 1.98 -12.77
C ARG A 92 -17.33 1.02 -13.90
N PRO A 93 -18.04 0.98 -15.03
CA PRO A 93 -17.55 0.27 -16.21
C PRO A 93 -16.11 0.70 -16.55
N PRO A 94 -15.25 -0.23 -17.00
CA PRO A 94 -13.91 0.11 -17.40
C PRO A 94 -13.94 1.07 -18.59
N VAL A 95 -13.03 2.04 -18.60
CA VAL A 95 -12.79 2.94 -19.73
C VAL A 95 -11.47 2.51 -20.38
N PRO A 96 -11.51 1.67 -21.45
CA PRO A 96 -10.33 1.24 -22.17
C PRO A 96 -9.57 2.43 -22.76
N GLY A 97 -8.26 2.29 -22.89
CA GLY A 97 -7.41 3.31 -23.48
C GLY A 97 -5.92 2.98 -23.31
N PRO A 98 -5.03 3.75 -23.94
CA PRO A 98 -3.61 3.52 -23.83
C PRO A 98 -3.14 3.67 -22.37
N ALA A 99 -2.36 2.70 -21.90
CA ALA A 99 -1.73 2.79 -20.60
C ALA A 99 -0.45 3.64 -20.68
N ARG A 100 -0.20 4.42 -19.63
CA ARG A 100 1.02 5.24 -19.46
C ARG A 100 1.83 4.72 -18.28
N VAL A 101 3.13 4.53 -18.49
CA VAL A 101 4.08 4.21 -17.42
C VAL A 101 4.41 5.47 -16.66
N ILE A 102 4.30 5.43 -15.34
CA ILE A 102 4.50 6.56 -14.43
C ILE A 102 5.49 6.14 -13.35
N THR A 103 6.65 6.80 -13.30
CA THR A 103 7.72 6.54 -12.32
C THR A 103 7.77 7.56 -11.19
N GLU A 104 7.25 8.76 -11.44
CA GLU A 104 7.20 9.85 -10.47
C GLU A 104 6.05 10.81 -10.80
N GLY A 105 5.69 11.66 -9.86
CA GLY A 105 4.70 12.71 -10.02
C GLY A 105 5.19 13.84 -10.92
N PRO A 106 4.27 14.69 -11.38
CA PRO A 106 4.62 15.84 -12.25
C PRO A 106 5.46 16.86 -11.48
N ALA A 107 6.20 17.69 -12.21
CA ALA A 107 6.98 18.79 -11.61
C ALA A 107 6.11 19.75 -10.77
N SER A 108 4.82 19.86 -11.09
CA SER A 108 3.82 20.63 -10.34
C SER A 108 3.34 19.94 -9.06
N ALA A 109 3.83 18.76 -8.74
CA ALA A 109 3.43 18.03 -7.52
C ALA A 109 3.77 18.79 -6.22
N GLY A 110 4.59 19.84 -6.29
CA GLY A 110 5.00 20.60 -5.12
C GLY A 110 5.80 19.75 -4.15
N ARG A 111 5.42 19.74 -2.87
CA ARG A 111 6.13 18.99 -1.83
C ARG A 111 5.56 17.59 -1.58
N LYS A 112 4.67 17.11 -2.44
CA LYS A 112 3.98 15.83 -2.32
C LYS A 112 4.91 14.66 -2.60
N VAL A 113 4.71 13.55 -1.86
CA VAL A 113 5.38 12.25 -2.04
C VAL A 113 4.35 11.14 -1.85
N ALA A 114 4.31 10.15 -2.74
CA ALA A 114 3.42 9.01 -2.58
C ALA A 114 4.16 7.83 -1.93
N LEU A 115 3.64 7.35 -0.80
CA LEU A 115 4.00 6.07 -0.22
C LEU A 115 3.09 5.00 -0.83
N THR A 116 3.67 3.97 -1.43
CA THR A 116 2.91 2.90 -2.11
C THR A 116 3.33 1.55 -1.55
N ILE A 117 2.35 0.69 -1.22
CA ILE A 117 2.55 -0.53 -0.45
C ILE A 117 1.92 -1.70 -1.20
N ASP A 118 2.75 -2.66 -1.59
CA ASP A 118 2.38 -3.80 -2.40
C ASP A 118 2.19 -5.09 -1.57
N ASP A 119 1.61 -6.12 -2.18
CA ASP A 119 1.49 -7.53 -1.77
C ASP A 119 0.54 -7.78 -0.59
N GLY A 120 1.09 -8.01 0.62
CA GLY A 120 0.32 -8.35 1.81
C GLY A 120 0.49 -9.81 2.28
N THR A 121 1.67 -10.38 2.14
CA THR A 121 1.94 -11.77 2.60
C THR A 121 1.87 -11.93 4.12
N CYS A 122 1.88 -10.81 4.87
CA CYS A 122 1.92 -10.78 6.33
C CYS A 122 0.64 -10.13 6.90
N PRO A 123 -0.33 -10.92 7.41
CA PRO A 123 -1.59 -10.38 7.94
C PRO A 123 -1.42 -9.32 9.02
N SER A 124 -0.53 -9.57 9.99
CA SER A 124 -0.25 -8.61 11.07
C SER A 124 0.48 -7.35 10.58
N CYS A 125 1.19 -7.43 9.45
CA CYS A 125 1.79 -6.25 8.84
C CYS A 125 0.73 -5.36 8.19
N VAL A 126 -0.22 -5.94 7.48
CA VAL A 126 -1.38 -5.23 6.90
C VAL A 126 -2.17 -4.55 8.00
N ASP A 127 -2.55 -5.29 9.06
CA ASP A 127 -3.27 -4.76 10.21
C ASP A 127 -2.54 -3.56 10.83
N ARG A 128 -1.25 -3.72 11.12
CA ARG A 128 -0.43 -2.65 11.72
C ARG A 128 -0.26 -1.43 10.81
N ILE A 129 -0.16 -1.61 9.49
CA ILE A 129 -0.12 -0.48 8.54
C ILE A 129 -1.41 0.32 8.63
N LEU A 130 -2.57 -0.35 8.66
CA LEU A 130 -3.86 0.32 8.77
C LEU A 130 -4.02 1.03 10.11
N ASP A 131 -3.56 0.42 11.25
CA ASP A 131 -3.53 1.08 12.55
C ASP A 131 -2.79 2.42 12.48
N VAL A 132 -1.63 2.41 11.83
CA VAL A 132 -0.81 3.62 11.70
C VAL A 132 -1.52 4.68 10.85
N LEU A 133 -2.11 4.29 9.72
CA LEU A 133 -2.85 5.23 8.85
C LEU A 133 -4.04 5.85 9.60
N GLU A 134 -4.80 5.05 10.35
CA GLU A 134 -5.93 5.51 11.16
C GLU A 134 -5.49 6.45 12.28
N ALA A 135 -4.43 6.09 13.02
CA ALA A 135 -3.96 6.85 14.16
C ALA A 135 -3.27 8.18 13.79
N THR A 136 -2.61 8.22 12.63
CA THR A 136 -1.82 9.40 12.21
C THR A 136 -2.51 10.30 11.21
N GLY A 137 -3.60 9.86 10.60
CA GLY A 137 -4.18 10.54 9.43
C GLY A 137 -3.30 10.45 8.18
N GLY A 138 -2.24 9.62 8.24
CA GLY A 138 -1.30 9.45 7.13
C GLY A 138 -1.97 8.87 5.88
N LYS A 139 -1.35 9.10 4.73
CA LYS A 139 -1.89 8.69 3.43
C LYS A 139 -0.95 7.73 2.72
N ALA A 140 -1.52 6.74 2.02
CA ALA A 140 -0.80 5.77 1.22
C ALA A 140 -1.64 5.26 0.04
N THR A 141 -0.98 4.60 -0.92
CA THR A 141 -1.67 3.80 -1.94
C THR A 141 -1.34 2.33 -1.72
N LEU A 142 -2.35 1.47 -1.70
CA LEU A 142 -2.22 0.03 -1.48
C LEU A 142 -2.45 -0.71 -2.80
N PHE A 143 -1.59 -1.68 -3.10
CA PHE A 143 -1.68 -2.56 -4.26
C PHE A 143 -1.81 -4.03 -3.80
N PRO A 144 -3.00 -4.44 -3.34
CA PRO A 144 -3.20 -5.78 -2.82
C PRO A 144 -3.29 -6.84 -3.91
N ASN A 145 -2.81 -8.07 -3.61
CA ASN A 145 -3.02 -9.27 -4.41
C ASN A 145 -4.11 -10.16 -3.81
N GLY A 146 -4.99 -10.67 -4.64
CA GLY A 146 -6.05 -11.57 -4.19
C GLY A 146 -5.56 -12.90 -3.63
N VAL A 147 -4.40 -13.40 -4.07
CA VAL A 147 -3.77 -14.60 -3.50
C VAL A 147 -3.45 -14.44 -2.01
N TYR A 148 -3.26 -13.22 -1.53
CA TYR A 148 -3.07 -12.89 -0.11
C TYR A 148 -4.36 -12.37 0.55
N GLY A 149 -5.52 -12.81 0.07
CA GLY A 149 -6.84 -12.39 0.53
C GLY A 149 -7.02 -12.52 2.05
N SER A 150 -6.46 -13.56 2.67
CA SER A 150 -6.51 -13.76 4.13
C SER A 150 -5.94 -12.59 4.94
N SER A 151 -5.01 -11.81 4.38
CA SER A 151 -4.47 -10.60 5.01
C SER A 151 -5.38 -9.38 4.83
N TRP A 152 -6.05 -9.30 3.69
CA TRP A 152 -6.76 -8.10 3.26
C TRP A 152 -8.27 -8.13 3.54
N GLU A 153 -8.91 -9.31 3.39
CA GLU A 153 -10.37 -9.46 3.52
C GLU A 153 -10.90 -9.07 4.91
N PRO A 154 -10.23 -9.46 6.02
CA PRO A 154 -10.66 -9.02 7.35
C PRO A 154 -10.63 -7.50 7.53
N GLN A 155 -9.82 -6.80 6.75
CA GLN A 155 -9.62 -5.35 6.82
C GLN A 155 -10.56 -4.56 5.89
N ALA A 156 -11.45 -5.22 5.17
CA ALA A 156 -12.26 -4.60 4.12
C ALA A 156 -13.07 -3.38 4.59
N LYS A 157 -13.65 -3.42 5.80
CA LYS A 157 -14.41 -2.29 6.36
C LYS A 157 -13.50 -1.09 6.64
N ARG A 158 -12.32 -1.32 7.22
CA ARG A 158 -11.33 -0.28 7.54
C ARG A 158 -10.80 0.38 6.27
N ILE A 159 -10.42 -0.43 5.28
CA ILE A 159 -9.93 0.06 3.98
C ILE A 159 -10.97 0.94 3.29
N ARG A 160 -12.25 0.52 3.26
CA ARG A 160 -13.32 1.37 2.71
C ARG A 160 -13.41 2.71 3.42
N ALA A 161 -13.37 2.71 4.75
CA ALA A 161 -13.44 3.95 5.54
C ALA A 161 -12.23 4.88 5.25
N LEU A 162 -11.02 4.32 5.13
CA LEU A 162 -9.82 5.08 4.79
C LEU A 162 -9.88 5.66 3.37
N VAL A 163 -10.44 4.91 2.40
CA VAL A 163 -10.64 5.42 1.03
C VAL A 163 -11.67 6.55 1.03
N GLN A 164 -12.78 6.42 1.77
CA GLN A 164 -13.78 7.48 1.89
C GLN A 164 -13.22 8.77 2.51
N LYS A 165 -12.28 8.63 3.46
CA LYS A 165 -11.55 9.76 4.07
C LYS A 165 -10.45 10.33 3.17
N GLY A 166 -10.18 9.74 2.00
CA GLY A 166 -9.07 10.15 1.13
C GLY A 166 -7.67 9.80 1.66
N GLN A 167 -7.58 8.95 2.69
CA GLN A 167 -6.30 8.51 3.24
C GLN A 167 -5.68 7.37 2.45
N VAL A 168 -6.49 6.57 1.78
CA VAL A 168 -6.06 5.42 0.99
C VAL A 168 -6.58 5.50 -0.44
N THR A 169 -5.74 5.16 -1.40
CA THR A 169 -6.11 4.79 -2.76
C THR A 169 -5.80 3.31 -2.95
N LEU A 170 -6.70 2.55 -3.59
CA LEU A 170 -6.41 1.17 -4.02
C LEU A 170 -5.92 1.15 -5.46
N GLY A 171 -4.93 0.32 -5.74
CA GLY A 171 -4.52 -0.10 -7.07
C GLY A 171 -4.64 -1.61 -7.21
N ASN A 172 -4.25 -2.13 -8.36
CA ASN A 172 -4.27 -3.56 -8.68
C ASN A 172 -2.85 -4.07 -8.90
N HIS A 173 -2.49 -5.18 -8.22
CA HIS A 173 -1.17 -5.81 -8.32
C HIS A 173 -1.24 -7.24 -8.89
N THR A 174 -2.25 -7.52 -9.72
CA THR A 174 -2.65 -8.86 -10.19
C THR A 174 -3.13 -9.79 -9.06
N TYR A 175 -3.78 -10.89 -9.40
CA TYR A 175 -4.29 -11.83 -8.40
C TYR A 175 -3.20 -12.76 -7.87
N SER A 176 -2.46 -13.40 -8.78
CA SER A 176 -1.50 -14.47 -8.46
C SER A 176 -0.07 -14.00 -8.23
N HIS A 177 0.23 -12.71 -8.46
CA HIS A 177 1.58 -12.16 -8.38
C HIS A 177 2.58 -12.84 -9.33
N GLY A 178 2.12 -13.29 -10.51
CA GLY A 178 2.98 -13.92 -11.53
C GLY A 178 3.84 -12.90 -12.27
N VAL A 179 4.98 -13.35 -12.84
CA VAL A 179 5.84 -12.52 -13.70
C VAL A 179 5.09 -12.24 -15.01
N SER A 180 4.66 -11.00 -15.21
CA SER A 180 3.67 -10.61 -16.24
C SER A 180 4.08 -11.00 -17.65
N THR A 181 5.35 -10.75 -18.03
CA THR A 181 5.84 -11.05 -19.37
C THR A 181 6.02 -12.55 -19.63
N GLN A 182 6.28 -13.35 -18.58
CA GLN A 182 6.45 -14.80 -18.71
C GLN A 182 5.11 -15.53 -18.92
N ILE A 183 4.03 -15.07 -18.29
CA ILE A 183 2.71 -15.68 -18.48
C ILE A 183 2.01 -15.21 -19.75
N GLY A 184 2.49 -14.13 -20.38
CA GLY A 184 1.96 -13.55 -21.61
C GLY A 184 0.72 -12.68 -21.41
N ALA A 185 0.46 -11.79 -22.37
CA ALA A 185 -0.54 -10.72 -22.24
C ALA A 185 -1.98 -11.21 -21.98
N ALA A 186 -2.38 -12.35 -22.57
CA ALA A 186 -3.72 -12.89 -22.39
C ALA A 186 -3.94 -13.40 -20.97
N ALA A 187 -3.02 -14.26 -20.46
CA ALA A 187 -3.10 -14.80 -19.10
C ALA A 187 -2.91 -13.70 -18.05
N PHE A 188 -1.96 -12.78 -18.28
CA PHE A 188 -1.81 -11.58 -17.46
C PHE A 188 -3.11 -10.79 -17.37
N GLY A 189 -3.75 -10.54 -18.51
CA GLY A 189 -5.00 -9.80 -18.55
C GLY A 189 -6.13 -10.50 -17.78
N ALA A 190 -6.22 -11.82 -17.84
CA ALA A 190 -7.19 -12.59 -17.07
C ALA A 190 -6.89 -12.51 -15.57
N ASP A 191 -5.61 -12.59 -15.17
CA ASP A 191 -5.18 -12.49 -13.77
C ASP A 191 -5.42 -11.09 -13.19
N LEU A 192 -5.17 -10.05 -13.96
CA LEU A 192 -5.47 -8.67 -13.59
C LEU A 192 -6.98 -8.44 -13.40
N GLN A 193 -7.81 -8.99 -14.28
CA GLN A 193 -9.27 -8.92 -14.17
C GLN A 193 -9.78 -9.71 -12.96
N ARG A 194 -9.24 -10.90 -12.70
CA ARG A 194 -9.57 -11.70 -11.52
C ARG A 194 -9.29 -10.93 -10.22
N ASN A 195 -8.18 -10.20 -10.17
CA ASN A 195 -7.87 -9.36 -9.00
C ASN A 195 -8.85 -8.19 -8.86
N GLU A 196 -9.25 -7.57 -9.97
CA GLU A 196 -10.27 -6.50 -9.92
C GLU A 196 -11.61 -7.02 -9.38
N GLU A 197 -12.04 -8.18 -9.81
CA GLU A 197 -13.28 -8.82 -9.34
C GLU A 197 -13.19 -9.12 -7.83
N TRP A 198 -12.04 -9.59 -7.37
CA TRP A 198 -11.77 -9.78 -5.95
C TRP A 198 -11.77 -8.45 -5.17
N ILE A 199 -11.13 -7.37 -5.70
CA ILE A 199 -11.16 -6.04 -5.11
C ILE A 199 -12.60 -5.53 -4.99
N GLN A 200 -13.39 -5.66 -6.06
CA GLN A 200 -14.78 -5.22 -6.08
C GLN A 200 -15.66 -6.00 -5.09
N LYS A 201 -15.50 -7.32 -5.05
CA LYS A 201 -16.24 -8.19 -4.14
C LYS A 201 -15.90 -7.87 -2.68
N THR A 202 -14.62 -7.71 -2.37
CA THR A 202 -14.09 -7.56 -1.01
C THR A 202 -14.30 -6.14 -0.49
N PHE A 203 -13.85 -5.15 -1.23
CA PHE A 203 -13.82 -3.76 -0.77
C PHE A 203 -14.98 -2.91 -1.25
N ARG A 204 -15.80 -3.38 -2.21
CA ARG A 204 -16.84 -2.57 -2.88
C ARG A 204 -16.27 -1.31 -3.55
N LEU A 205 -15.03 -1.39 -4.01
CA LEU A 205 -14.23 -0.36 -4.64
C LEU A 205 -13.61 -0.90 -5.92
N THR A 206 -12.96 -0.05 -6.70
CA THR A 206 -12.18 -0.44 -7.89
C THR A 206 -10.71 -0.12 -7.70
N GLY A 207 -9.81 -0.95 -8.25
CA GLY A 207 -8.38 -0.64 -8.37
C GLY A 207 -8.04 0.28 -9.54
N ARG A 208 -9.00 0.50 -10.46
CA ARG A 208 -8.79 1.35 -11.64
C ARG A 208 -8.65 2.82 -11.25
N PRO A 209 -7.85 3.58 -11.99
CA PRO A 209 -7.06 3.23 -13.18
C PRO A 209 -5.61 2.80 -12.84
N TRP A 210 -5.29 2.41 -11.59
CA TRP A 210 -3.96 2.19 -11.05
C TRP A 210 -3.57 0.72 -11.13
N PHE A 211 -2.51 0.41 -11.86
CA PHE A 211 -1.93 -0.92 -11.94
C PHE A 211 -0.43 -0.85 -11.66
N ARG A 212 0.07 -1.78 -10.85
CA ARG A 212 1.50 -2.01 -10.70
C ARG A 212 1.84 -3.44 -11.09
N PRO A 213 2.77 -3.66 -12.04
CA PRO A 213 3.19 -5.00 -12.42
C PRO A 213 4.02 -5.65 -11.30
N PRO A 214 3.75 -6.92 -10.92
CA PRO A 214 4.63 -7.68 -10.05
C PRO A 214 6.08 -7.62 -10.54
N TYR A 215 7.02 -7.47 -9.60
CA TYR A 215 8.46 -7.34 -9.87
C TYR A 215 8.85 -6.13 -10.73
N GLY A 216 7.91 -5.24 -11.08
CA GLY A 216 8.11 -4.20 -12.10
C GLY A 216 8.21 -4.76 -13.52
N ASP A 217 7.80 -6.00 -13.73
CA ASP A 217 7.93 -6.71 -15.00
C ASP A 217 6.77 -6.37 -15.94
N HIS A 218 7.08 -5.58 -16.98
CA HIS A 218 6.10 -5.18 -17.99
C HIS A 218 6.76 -4.91 -19.34
N ASN A 219 5.95 -4.91 -20.39
CA ASN A 219 6.31 -4.51 -21.74
C ASN A 219 5.08 -3.91 -22.45
N ALA A 220 5.24 -3.46 -23.69
CA ALA A 220 4.17 -2.83 -24.45
C ALA A 220 2.91 -3.71 -24.57
N ALA A 221 3.05 -5.04 -24.68
CA ALA A 221 1.91 -5.96 -24.77
C ALA A 221 1.16 -6.08 -23.44
N ILE A 222 1.88 -6.12 -22.32
CA ILE A 222 1.31 -6.11 -20.95
C ILE A 222 0.60 -4.79 -20.70
N ASP A 223 1.24 -3.66 -21.03
CA ASP A 223 0.66 -2.32 -20.84
C ASP A 223 -0.61 -2.15 -21.68
N ALA A 224 -0.62 -2.62 -22.93
CA ALA A 224 -1.81 -2.61 -23.78
C ALA A 224 -2.94 -3.47 -23.20
N ALA A 225 -2.62 -4.68 -22.70
CA ALA A 225 -3.60 -5.57 -22.07
C ALA A 225 -4.21 -4.97 -20.80
N ALA A 226 -3.41 -4.25 -20.00
CA ALA A 226 -3.88 -3.48 -18.85
C ALA A 226 -4.79 -2.33 -19.27
N GLY A 227 -4.37 -1.54 -20.27
CA GLY A 227 -5.12 -0.41 -20.81
C GLY A 227 -6.49 -0.79 -21.35
N GLN A 228 -6.61 -1.94 -22.01
CA GLN A 228 -7.88 -2.48 -22.50
C GLN A 228 -8.86 -2.83 -21.36
N ARG A 229 -8.36 -3.03 -20.15
CA ARG A 229 -9.17 -3.28 -18.95
C ARG A 229 -9.41 -2.04 -18.10
N GLY A 230 -9.06 -0.85 -18.62
CA GLY A 230 -9.23 0.43 -17.93
C GLY A 230 -8.10 0.79 -16.96
N TYR A 231 -7.01 0.03 -16.92
CA TYR A 231 -5.81 0.36 -16.16
C TYR A 231 -4.87 1.21 -17.01
N ARG A 232 -5.21 2.48 -17.11
CA ARG A 232 -4.47 3.43 -17.98
C ARG A 232 -3.22 4.02 -17.34
N LYS A 233 -2.91 3.65 -16.09
CA LYS A 233 -1.75 4.15 -15.33
C LYS A 233 -0.96 2.96 -14.79
N VAL A 234 0.16 2.65 -15.44
CA VAL A 234 1.14 1.65 -14.99
C VAL A 234 2.10 2.34 -14.03
N ILE A 235 1.97 2.00 -12.74
CA ILE A 235 2.67 2.70 -11.67
C ILE A 235 3.96 1.97 -11.33
N MET A 236 5.06 2.59 -11.69
CA MET A 236 6.40 2.22 -11.26
C MET A 236 6.80 3.06 -10.04
N TRP A 237 8.08 3.25 -9.78
CA TRP A 237 8.58 4.00 -8.64
C TRP A 237 9.88 4.73 -8.98
N SER A 238 10.15 5.81 -8.26
CA SER A 238 11.39 6.56 -8.32
C SER A 238 12.26 6.37 -7.06
N GLY A 239 11.77 5.59 -6.10
CA GLY A 239 12.49 5.20 -4.89
C GLY A 239 11.91 3.94 -4.26
N THR A 240 12.74 3.20 -3.51
CA THR A 240 12.33 1.98 -2.81
C THR A 240 13.04 1.86 -1.48
N VAL A 241 12.37 1.27 -0.50
CA VAL A 241 12.99 0.88 0.77
C VAL A 241 13.58 -0.53 0.73
N ALA A 242 13.47 -1.22 -0.43
CA ALA A 242 14.02 -2.54 -0.72
C ALA A 242 13.59 -3.62 0.30
N ASP A 243 12.35 -3.53 0.78
CA ASP A 243 11.74 -4.38 1.80
C ASP A 243 10.96 -5.57 1.23
N SER A 244 11.21 -5.94 -0.02
CA SER A 244 10.81 -7.23 -0.61
C SER A 244 11.47 -8.43 0.10
N GLN A 245 12.42 -8.17 0.99
CA GLN A 245 13.06 -9.10 1.90
C GLN A 245 13.27 -8.42 3.27
N PRO A 246 13.56 -9.16 4.35
CA PRO A 246 13.74 -8.59 5.68
C PRO A 246 14.80 -7.48 5.70
N ARG A 247 14.46 -6.33 6.28
CA ARG A 247 15.36 -5.19 6.47
C ARG A 247 15.33 -4.71 7.91
N SER A 248 16.42 -4.07 8.34
CA SER A 248 16.41 -3.38 9.63
C SER A 248 15.63 -2.07 9.55
N ASP A 249 15.11 -1.62 10.68
CA ASP A 249 14.43 -0.31 10.81
C ASP A 249 15.30 0.83 10.30
N GLY A 250 16.58 0.83 10.67
CA GLY A 250 17.54 1.86 10.26
C GLY A 250 17.75 1.88 8.74
N TYR A 251 17.80 0.70 8.11
CA TYR A 251 17.92 0.61 6.66
C TYR A 251 16.73 1.25 5.93
N ILE A 252 15.50 0.93 6.37
CA ILE A 252 14.28 1.49 5.79
C ILE A 252 14.24 3.01 5.94
N LEU A 253 14.59 3.54 7.12
CA LEU A 253 14.59 4.98 7.36
C LEU A 253 15.70 5.71 6.58
N ASP A 254 16.88 5.11 6.45
CA ASP A 254 17.96 5.64 5.60
C ASP A 254 17.53 5.67 4.12
N ALA A 255 16.75 4.66 3.66
CA ALA A 255 16.19 4.64 2.31
C ALA A 255 15.16 5.75 2.09
N ILE A 256 14.28 5.98 3.06
CA ILE A 256 13.34 7.11 3.02
C ILE A 256 14.08 8.45 2.98
N ASP A 257 15.13 8.62 3.81
CA ASP A 257 15.92 9.86 3.80
C ASP A 257 16.58 10.09 2.43
N TYR A 258 16.98 9.02 1.77
CA TYR A 258 17.61 9.07 0.46
C TYR A 258 16.64 9.32 -0.70
N TRP A 259 15.51 8.57 -0.75
CA TRP A 259 14.62 8.58 -1.90
C TRP A 259 13.49 9.61 -1.84
N ALA A 260 13.01 9.95 -0.63
CA ALA A 260 11.89 10.88 -0.52
C ALA A 260 12.30 12.28 -0.98
N ARG A 261 11.63 12.76 -2.03
CA ARG A 261 11.76 14.09 -2.61
C ARG A 261 10.42 14.50 -3.22
N PRO A 262 10.22 15.78 -3.52
CA PRO A 262 9.02 16.21 -4.25
C PRO A 262 8.76 15.36 -5.49
N GLY A 263 7.53 14.90 -5.65
CA GLY A 263 7.10 14.07 -6.76
C GLY A 263 7.46 12.58 -6.64
N ALA A 264 8.25 12.15 -5.65
CA ALA A 264 8.67 10.76 -5.56
C ALA A 264 7.49 9.81 -5.33
N ILE A 265 7.54 8.65 -6.00
CA ILE A 265 6.72 7.47 -5.72
C ILE A 265 7.63 6.45 -5.05
N ILE A 266 7.35 6.10 -3.79
CA ILE A 266 8.19 5.21 -2.98
C ILE A 266 7.54 3.83 -2.89
N LEU A 267 8.26 2.80 -3.35
CA LEU A 267 7.85 1.40 -3.24
C LEU A 267 8.18 0.84 -1.86
N MET A 268 7.18 0.24 -1.25
CA MET A 268 7.23 -0.51 0.01
C MET A 268 6.35 -1.75 -0.10
N HIS A 269 6.45 -2.69 0.85
CA HIS A 269 5.66 -3.92 0.87
C HIS A 269 5.05 -4.19 2.25
N ALA A 270 3.89 -4.87 2.25
CA ALA A 270 3.23 -5.36 3.47
C ALA A 270 3.63 -6.81 3.78
N ASN A 271 4.92 -7.17 3.60
CA ASN A 271 5.41 -8.54 3.67
C ASN A 271 6.22 -8.83 4.93
N TYR A 272 6.82 -7.81 5.53
CA TYR A 272 7.67 -7.97 6.70
C TYR A 272 7.39 -6.92 7.78
N PRO A 273 7.49 -7.29 9.07
CA PRO A 273 7.09 -6.41 10.18
C PRO A 273 7.85 -5.08 10.27
N ALA A 274 9.06 -4.99 9.71
CA ALA A 274 9.88 -3.79 9.83
C ALA A 274 9.22 -2.57 9.20
N THR A 275 8.67 -2.68 7.99
CA THR A 275 7.99 -1.59 7.28
C THR A 275 6.80 -1.08 8.08
N ALA A 276 5.92 -1.97 8.52
CA ALA A 276 4.77 -1.61 9.35
C ALA A 276 5.19 -0.94 10.68
N ARG A 277 6.25 -1.46 11.32
CA ARG A 277 6.77 -0.94 12.60
C ARG A 277 7.35 0.47 12.46
N VAL A 278 8.06 0.76 11.37
CA VAL A 278 8.71 2.07 11.19
C VAL A 278 7.82 3.12 10.51
N LEU A 279 6.67 2.75 9.99
CA LEU A 279 5.79 3.66 9.25
C LEU A 279 5.48 4.97 10.01
N PRO A 280 5.20 4.99 11.34
CA PRO A 280 5.05 6.24 12.07
C PRO A 280 6.30 7.12 12.07
N ARG A 281 7.48 6.50 12.03
CA ARG A 281 8.77 7.22 11.95
C ARG A 281 9.01 7.75 10.54
N ILE A 282 8.54 7.06 9.51
CA ILE A 282 8.55 7.54 8.12
C ILE A 282 7.72 8.82 8.02
N PHE A 283 6.48 8.84 8.51
CA PHE A 283 5.66 10.06 8.48
C PHE A 283 6.35 11.24 9.18
N ARG A 284 6.90 11.02 10.38
CA ARG A 284 7.66 12.07 11.08
C ARG A 284 8.92 12.53 10.32
N ALA A 285 9.59 11.64 9.61
CA ALA A 285 10.77 11.99 8.80
C ALA A 285 10.39 12.85 7.60
N LEU A 286 9.26 12.55 6.95
CA LEU A 286 8.72 13.36 5.86
C LEU A 286 8.30 14.74 6.34
N GLU A 287 7.58 14.81 7.46
CA GLU A 287 7.15 16.07 8.07
C GLU A 287 8.34 16.99 8.39
N LYS A 288 9.39 16.47 9.06
CA LYS A 288 10.63 17.22 9.34
C LYS A 288 11.28 17.79 8.07
N ARG A 289 11.08 17.15 6.94
CA ARG A 289 11.57 17.59 5.62
C ARG A 289 10.55 18.45 4.89
N ARG A 290 9.40 18.73 5.51
CA ARG A 290 8.28 19.45 4.92
C ARG A 290 7.79 18.76 3.63
N LEU A 291 7.86 17.43 3.56
CA LEU A 291 7.28 16.63 2.50
C LEU A 291 5.91 16.15 2.95
N GLU A 292 4.93 16.24 2.06
CA GLU A 292 3.54 15.87 2.31
C GLU A 292 3.28 14.46 1.77
N PRO A 293 3.04 13.44 2.63
CA PRO A 293 2.64 12.13 2.17
C PRO A 293 1.20 12.19 1.63
N VAL A 294 1.03 11.77 0.37
CA VAL A 294 -0.26 11.79 -0.32
C VAL A 294 -0.54 10.46 -1.00
N THR A 295 -1.79 10.23 -1.43
CA THR A 295 -2.14 9.10 -2.29
C THR A 295 -1.65 9.34 -3.73
N LEU A 296 -1.59 8.29 -4.56
CA LEU A 296 -1.31 8.46 -6.00
C LEU A 296 -2.38 9.31 -6.71
N ALA A 297 -3.64 9.21 -6.25
CA ALA A 297 -4.71 10.04 -6.79
C ALA A 297 -4.42 11.53 -6.59
N GLU A 298 -3.95 11.91 -5.40
CA GLU A 298 -3.61 13.30 -5.09
C GLU A 298 -2.29 13.74 -5.73
N LEU A 299 -1.28 12.84 -5.81
CA LEU A 299 0.01 13.15 -6.43
C LEU A 299 -0.12 13.46 -7.91
N LEU A 300 -0.96 12.67 -8.61
CA LEU A 300 -1.08 12.70 -10.07
C LEU A 300 -2.29 13.52 -10.55
N GLY A 301 -2.94 14.29 -9.66
CA GLY A 301 -4.03 15.19 -10.00
C GLY A 301 -5.30 14.49 -10.47
N GLY A 302 -5.56 13.29 -10.01
CA GLY A 302 -6.70 12.50 -10.46
C GLY A 302 -7.77 12.33 -9.38
N THR A 303 -8.72 13.23 -9.29
CA THR A 303 -10.12 12.84 -9.05
C THR A 303 -10.55 12.07 -10.29
N GLY A 304 -11.02 10.81 -10.13
CA GLY A 304 -11.36 9.96 -11.28
C GLY A 304 -12.53 10.46 -12.13
N SER A 305 -12.29 11.53 -12.87
CA SER A 305 -13.21 12.08 -13.86
C SER A 305 -12.41 12.63 -15.03
N SER A 306 -12.21 11.82 -16.02
CA SER A 306 -12.26 12.10 -17.47
C SER A 306 -12.04 10.81 -18.27
#